data_c76f3046ace6413a18d9c0a7e9927acf
#
_entry.id   c76f3046ace6413a18d9c0a7e9927acf
#
_cell.length_a   1.000
_cell.length_b   1.000
_cell.length_c   1.000
_cell.angle_alpha   90.00
_cell.angle_beta   90.00
_cell.angle_gamma   90.00
#
_symmetry.space_group_name_H-M   'P 1'
#
loop_
_entity.id
_entity.type
_entity.pdbx_description
1 polymer ?
#
loop_
_entity_poly.entity_id
_entity_poly.type
_entity_poly.pdbx_seq_one_letter_code
_entity_poly.pdbx_strand_id
1 'polypeptide(L)'
;MRRLVVLLSMMIGLLAFAQQAYNVRAPYDPATQKLAEDKRGEVFSFILDDSEIYPGTKREIWVYVPLQYDGSKPACLLVCMDGILYDATTVLDNLIASGEMPVTIGVFVNPGVVYDEDGEVVRYNRCKEFDSMDDNFVSFLANEVLARVEGMQTESGKIIHLSKDPNDCAITGASSGGIAAFTAAWNRPDMFSRVYTTVGTFVAMRGGHEYPAIVRKTEPKPLRIYMQDGWYDVWNPIFGEWFEYNLLMESAFNFAGYEVFHKWDRGNHNIKYGTLAFPDAMRWLWKGYPARVQKGWSNNGMLQNVLWEGEGWQELVLPVGPEGDIFAAQDSSIVFSSHADIYRVSVDGQSEQIGTLKSGEKLLGEDLVARGWNLYHQGKKVSDGLYGLQAAHVLANGKYVVSCGETAQGKEDVWVVKAGCRALAVAPDYRFCVTAEENTHHLINTVIDKTGNMLYSEPFYYLHDLSNAVKNPVQSMAFDTNGNLYVATEMGIQVADHNGRVRAILSLPAGKVDALAFSGKYLYVRCGEKLFVRKMKSEGHNPKSGKQSYKSQGQG
;
A
#
# COMPACT_ATOMS: atom_id res chain seq x y z
N MET A 1 22.12 -61.24 0.81
CA MET A 1 23.37 -60.47 0.66
C MET A 1 23.51 -59.79 -0.71
N ARG A 2 23.47 -60.47 -1.87
CA ARG A 2 23.65 -59.81 -3.19
C ARG A 2 22.68 -58.67 -3.49
N ARG A 3 21.38 -58.76 -3.12
CA ARG A 3 20.39 -57.67 -3.35
C ARG A 3 20.61 -56.45 -2.47
N LEU A 4 21.17 -56.65 -1.25
CA LEU A 4 21.47 -55.53 -0.34
C LEU A 4 22.71 -54.75 -0.82
N VAL A 5 23.70 -55.42 -1.39
CA VAL A 5 24.91 -54.80 -1.95
C VAL A 5 24.59 -53.98 -3.20
N VAL A 6 23.66 -54.47 -4.05
CA VAL A 6 23.21 -53.72 -5.24
C VAL A 6 22.41 -52.47 -4.86
N LEU A 7 21.53 -52.54 -3.85
CA LEU A 7 20.81 -51.39 -3.34
C LEU A 7 21.75 -50.35 -2.69
N LEU A 8 22.75 -50.81 -1.93
CA LEU A 8 23.73 -49.93 -1.31
C LEU A 8 24.63 -49.25 -2.37
N SER A 9 25.05 -49.98 -3.41
CA SER A 9 25.83 -49.40 -4.51
C SER A 9 24.99 -48.42 -5.38
N MET A 10 23.68 -48.65 -5.58
CA MET A 10 22.79 -47.68 -6.23
C MET A 10 22.58 -46.44 -5.37
N MET A 11 22.40 -46.57 -4.04
CA MET A 11 22.31 -45.39 -3.15
C MET A 11 23.61 -44.59 -3.10
N ILE A 12 24.77 -45.25 -3.08
CA ILE A 12 26.07 -44.58 -3.11
C ILE A 12 26.27 -43.88 -4.48
N GLY A 13 25.86 -44.55 -5.57
CA GLY A 13 25.89 -43.93 -6.91
C GLY A 13 24.96 -42.71 -7.02
N LEU A 14 23.75 -42.78 -6.47
CA LEU A 14 22.81 -41.63 -6.43
C LEU A 14 23.31 -40.50 -5.55
N LEU A 15 23.95 -40.83 -4.40
CA LEU A 15 24.58 -39.83 -3.54
C LEU A 15 25.80 -39.18 -4.22
N ALA A 16 26.62 -39.95 -4.93
CA ALA A 16 27.76 -39.42 -5.69
C ALA A 16 27.31 -38.56 -6.89
N PHE A 17 26.23 -38.93 -7.59
CA PHE A 17 25.63 -38.12 -8.64
C PHE A 17 25.02 -36.83 -8.07
N ALA A 18 24.34 -36.92 -6.92
CA ALA A 18 23.84 -35.75 -6.21
C ALA A 18 25.01 -34.83 -5.80
N GLN A 19 26.08 -35.37 -5.25
CA GLN A 19 27.26 -34.61 -4.81
C GLN A 19 28.03 -34.00 -6.00
N GLN A 20 28.05 -34.67 -7.15
CA GLN A 20 28.68 -34.14 -8.37
C GLN A 20 27.84 -33.03 -9.04
N ALA A 21 26.51 -33.11 -8.93
CA ALA A 21 25.62 -32.03 -9.32
C ALA A 21 25.77 -30.76 -8.43
N TYR A 22 26.24 -30.94 -7.17
CA TYR A 22 26.50 -29.83 -6.24
C TYR A 22 27.75 -29.00 -6.54
N ASN A 23 28.70 -29.53 -7.28
CA ASN A 23 29.95 -28.85 -7.64
C ASN A 23 29.94 -28.23 -9.04
N VAL A 24 28.80 -28.17 -9.71
CA VAL A 24 28.66 -27.30 -10.88
C VAL A 24 28.72 -25.86 -10.37
N ARG A 25 29.92 -25.27 -10.41
CA ARG A 25 30.06 -23.81 -10.35
C ARG A 25 29.11 -23.26 -11.39
N ALA A 26 28.14 -22.45 -10.95
CA ALA A 26 27.38 -21.64 -11.89
C ALA A 26 28.38 -21.01 -12.87
N PRO A 27 28.14 -21.05 -14.18
CA PRO A 27 29.06 -20.43 -15.13
C PRO A 27 29.32 -19.01 -14.66
N TYR A 28 30.59 -18.64 -14.64
CA TYR A 28 31.02 -17.32 -14.19
C TYR A 28 30.39 -16.24 -15.09
N ASP A 29 29.56 -15.38 -14.53
CA ASP A 29 28.96 -14.28 -15.30
C ASP A 29 30.03 -13.22 -15.59
N PRO A 30 30.27 -12.88 -16.87
CA PRO A 30 31.25 -11.85 -17.22
C PRO A 30 31.01 -10.50 -16.54
N ALA A 31 29.75 -10.18 -16.20
CA ALA A 31 29.42 -8.93 -15.52
C ALA A 31 29.98 -8.84 -14.08
N THR A 32 30.47 -9.97 -13.50
CA THR A 32 31.11 -9.96 -12.18
C THR A 32 32.61 -9.68 -12.24
N GLN A 33 33.19 -9.50 -13.44
CA GLN A 33 34.61 -9.17 -13.60
C GLN A 33 34.86 -7.68 -13.42
N LYS A 34 35.79 -7.34 -12.53
CA LYS A 34 36.14 -5.96 -12.28
C LYS A 34 36.87 -5.37 -13.52
N LEU A 35 36.31 -4.31 -14.09
CA LEU A 35 36.91 -3.61 -15.22
C LEU A 35 38.22 -2.90 -14.83
N ALA A 36 39.03 -2.47 -15.83
CA ALA A 36 40.16 -1.58 -15.62
C ALA A 36 39.67 -0.25 -15.00
N GLU A 37 40.54 0.41 -14.25
CA GLU A 37 40.16 1.57 -13.44
C GLU A 37 39.56 2.72 -14.25
N ASP A 38 40.13 2.98 -15.42
CA ASP A 38 39.67 3.98 -16.38
C ASP A 38 38.32 3.68 -17.05
N LYS A 39 37.78 2.49 -16.81
CA LYS A 39 36.46 2.02 -17.33
C LYS A 39 35.39 1.86 -16.27
N ARG A 40 35.68 2.23 -15.02
CA ARG A 40 34.75 2.15 -13.90
C ARG A 40 34.05 3.48 -13.67
N GLY A 41 32.86 3.40 -13.08
CA GLY A 41 32.18 4.57 -12.55
C GLY A 41 32.86 5.11 -11.29
N GLU A 42 32.50 6.32 -10.92
CA GLU A 42 32.92 6.98 -9.68
C GLU A 42 32.10 6.48 -8.50
N VAL A 43 32.76 6.31 -7.34
CA VAL A 43 32.08 5.95 -6.08
C VAL A 43 32.54 6.91 -5.00
N PHE A 44 31.61 7.56 -4.33
CA PHE A 44 31.87 8.42 -3.20
C PHE A 44 30.79 8.24 -2.12
N SER A 45 31.02 8.78 -0.93
CA SER A 45 30.05 8.69 0.16
C SER A 45 29.89 10.02 0.89
N PHE A 46 28.80 10.12 1.64
CA PHE A 46 28.56 11.18 2.58
C PHE A 46 27.87 10.63 3.85
N ILE A 47 28.03 11.37 4.95
CA ILE A 47 27.33 11.05 6.19
C ILE A 47 26.02 11.82 6.23
N LEU A 48 24.94 11.13 6.60
CA LEU A 48 23.63 11.71 6.91
C LEU A 48 23.36 11.52 8.40
N ASP A 49 23.33 12.62 9.16
CA ASP A 49 23.18 12.66 10.62
C ASP A 49 22.14 13.70 11.09
N ASP A 50 21.42 14.29 10.14
CA ASP A 50 20.39 15.30 10.35
C ASP A 50 18.98 14.84 9.94
N SER A 51 18.71 13.54 10.00
CA SER A 51 17.41 12.98 9.61
C SER A 51 16.28 13.47 10.49
N GLU A 52 15.20 13.99 9.89
CA GLU A 52 13.95 14.37 10.56
C GLU A 52 13.06 13.15 10.80
N ILE A 53 13.04 12.20 9.85
CA ILE A 53 12.21 10.99 9.94
C ILE A 53 12.79 9.99 10.95
N TYR A 54 14.12 9.91 11.03
CA TYR A 54 14.84 9.07 11.99
C TYR A 54 15.80 9.89 12.85
N PRO A 55 15.28 10.76 13.73
CA PRO A 55 16.10 11.71 14.47
C PRO A 55 17.14 11.03 15.36
N GLY A 56 18.33 11.65 15.43
CA GLY A 56 19.48 11.18 16.20
C GLY A 56 20.24 10.02 15.57
N THR A 57 19.86 9.56 14.36
CA THR A 57 20.61 8.52 13.66
C THR A 57 21.72 9.12 12.79
N LYS A 58 22.82 8.38 12.72
CA LYS A 58 23.93 8.64 11.80
C LYS A 58 24.11 7.44 10.87
N ARG A 59 24.32 7.70 9.58
CA ARG A 59 24.56 6.66 8.58
C ARG A 59 25.45 7.16 7.45
N GLU A 60 26.14 6.25 6.80
CA GLU A 60 26.87 6.52 5.58
C GLU A 60 26.01 6.12 4.37
N ILE A 61 25.96 7.01 3.39
CA ILE A 61 25.32 6.80 2.10
C ILE A 61 26.41 6.79 1.03
N TRP A 62 26.42 5.74 0.21
CA TRP A 62 27.34 5.64 -0.93
C TRP A 62 26.60 5.96 -2.22
N VAL A 63 27.27 6.64 -3.14
CA VAL A 63 26.74 6.98 -4.47
C VAL A 63 27.73 6.47 -5.51
N TYR A 64 27.19 5.70 -6.46
CA TYR A 64 27.91 5.24 -7.64
C TYR A 64 27.35 5.96 -8.86
N VAL A 65 28.25 6.55 -9.67
CA VAL A 65 27.90 7.22 -10.93
C VAL A 65 28.66 6.53 -12.06
N PRO A 66 27.97 5.89 -13.03
CA PRO A 66 28.63 5.15 -14.10
C PRO A 66 29.41 6.07 -15.03
N LEU A 67 30.46 5.54 -15.64
CA LEU A 67 31.32 6.29 -16.58
C LEU A 67 30.49 6.91 -17.73
N GLN A 68 29.45 6.21 -18.20
CA GLN A 68 28.58 6.61 -19.31
C GLN A 68 27.62 7.75 -18.97
N TYR A 69 27.46 8.11 -17.68
CA TYR A 69 26.68 9.25 -17.27
C TYR A 69 27.41 10.55 -17.58
N ASP A 70 26.76 11.46 -18.31
CA ASP A 70 27.35 12.74 -18.76
C ASP A 70 26.66 13.99 -18.20
N GLY A 71 25.61 13.80 -17.36
CA GLY A 71 24.82 14.90 -16.78
C GLY A 71 23.80 15.55 -17.72
N SER A 72 23.73 15.14 -18.99
CA SER A 72 22.82 15.77 -19.98
C SER A 72 21.36 15.38 -19.80
N LYS A 73 21.09 14.24 -19.16
CA LYS A 73 19.76 13.71 -18.90
C LYS A 73 19.72 13.06 -17.51
N PRO A 74 18.55 13.03 -16.85
CA PRO A 74 18.38 12.25 -15.63
C PRO A 74 18.73 10.78 -15.87
N ALA A 75 19.49 10.18 -14.95
CA ALA A 75 19.83 8.77 -14.99
C ALA A 75 18.73 7.91 -14.36
N CYS A 76 18.66 6.64 -14.76
CA CYS A 76 17.93 5.64 -13.99
C CYS A 76 18.54 5.50 -12.58
N LEU A 77 17.78 4.94 -11.65
CA LEU A 77 18.15 4.82 -10.25
C LEU A 77 18.10 3.37 -9.78
N LEU A 78 19.11 2.96 -9.03
CA LEU A 78 19.11 1.76 -8.20
C LEU A 78 19.37 2.15 -6.75
N VAL A 79 18.41 1.90 -5.85
CA VAL A 79 18.61 2.02 -4.39
C VAL A 79 18.89 0.64 -3.81
N CYS A 80 19.93 0.53 -2.98
CA CYS A 80 20.31 -0.72 -2.32
C CYS A 80 20.46 -0.49 -0.80
N MET A 81 19.82 -1.31 0.01
CA MET A 81 19.96 -1.30 1.45
C MET A 81 21.23 -2.02 1.91
N ASP A 82 21.68 -1.67 3.15
CA ASP A 82 22.88 -2.22 3.80
C ASP A 82 24.19 -1.88 3.06
N GLY A 83 24.25 -0.73 2.39
CA GLY A 83 25.44 -0.28 1.65
C GLY A 83 25.63 -1.00 0.31
N ILE A 84 26.87 -1.06 -0.17
CA ILE A 84 27.20 -1.67 -1.46
C ILE A 84 27.19 -3.18 -1.32
N LEU A 85 26.04 -3.82 -1.64
CA LEU A 85 25.92 -5.26 -1.71
C LEU A 85 26.10 -5.78 -3.15
N TYR A 86 26.15 -7.10 -3.33
CA TYR A 86 26.09 -7.83 -4.61
C TYR A 86 27.24 -7.55 -5.61
N ASP A 87 28.36 -6.99 -5.16
CA ASP A 87 29.38 -6.42 -6.05
C ASP A 87 28.75 -5.43 -7.06
N ALA A 88 27.72 -4.70 -6.62
CA ALA A 88 26.80 -3.96 -7.48
C ALA A 88 27.51 -2.98 -8.41
N THR A 89 28.50 -2.23 -7.93
CA THR A 89 29.23 -1.26 -8.77
C THR A 89 29.94 -1.94 -9.94
N THR A 90 30.56 -3.11 -9.71
CA THR A 90 31.19 -3.90 -10.77
C THR A 90 30.18 -4.44 -11.79
N VAL A 91 29.04 -4.94 -11.31
CA VAL A 91 27.98 -5.45 -12.19
C VAL A 91 27.35 -4.34 -13.01
N LEU A 92 27.09 -3.18 -12.39
CA LEU A 92 26.56 -2.00 -13.07
C LEU A 92 27.53 -1.49 -14.15
N ASP A 93 28.83 -1.38 -13.84
CA ASP A 93 29.85 -1.00 -14.83
C ASP A 93 29.77 -1.87 -16.10
N ASN A 94 29.68 -3.19 -15.92
CA ASN A 94 29.66 -4.14 -17.03
C ASN A 94 28.34 -4.10 -17.82
N LEU A 95 27.20 -4.16 -17.12
CA LEU A 95 25.89 -4.23 -17.78
C LEU A 95 25.53 -2.92 -18.50
N ILE A 96 25.94 -1.78 -17.95
CA ILE A 96 25.76 -0.48 -18.61
C ILE A 96 26.70 -0.35 -19.82
N ALA A 97 27.95 -0.74 -19.66
CA ALA A 97 28.94 -0.70 -20.78
C ALA A 97 28.55 -1.63 -21.93
N SER A 98 27.95 -2.79 -21.65
CA SER A 98 27.43 -3.72 -22.68
C SER A 98 26.09 -3.32 -23.28
N GLY A 99 25.39 -2.33 -22.69
CA GLY A 99 24.04 -1.92 -23.11
C GLY A 99 22.93 -2.90 -22.69
N GLU A 100 23.22 -3.80 -21.75
CA GLU A 100 22.24 -4.75 -21.19
C GLU A 100 21.30 -4.09 -20.18
N MET A 101 21.67 -2.93 -19.64
CA MET A 101 20.81 -2.08 -18.83
C MET A 101 21.06 -0.59 -19.12
N PRO A 102 20.12 0.32 -18.82
CA PRO A 102 20.30 1.75 -19.02
C PRO A 102 21.36 2.33 -18.10
N VAL A 103 21.80 3.56 -18.40
CA VAL A 103 22.67 4.36 -17.52
C VAL A 103 21.96 4.57 -16.19
N THR A 104 22.50 3.96 -15.14
CA THR A 104 21.88 3.86 -13.82
C THR A 104 22.83 4.32 -12.73
N ILE A 105 22.42 5.30 -11.93
CA ILE A 105 23.12 5.74 -10.72
C ILE A 105 22.71 4.83 -9.57
N GLY A 106 23.68 4.37 -8.78
CA GLY A 106 23.46 3.57 -7.58
C GLY A 106 23.50 4.43 -6.32
N VAL A 107 22.51 4.29 -5.44
CA VAL A 107 22.46 4.90 -4.11
C VAL A 107 22.35 3.79 -3.06
N PHE A 108 23.37 3.67 -2.21
CA PHE A 108 23.54 2.56 -1.28
C PHE A 108 23.38 3.08 0.14
N VAL A 109 22.36 2.61 0.84
CA VAL A 109 21.87 3.22 2.08
C VAL A 109 22.12 2.29 3.25
N ASN A 110 23.02 2.69 4.16
CA ASN A 110 23.19 2.00 5.44
C ASN A 110 22.03 2.33 6.39
N PRO A 111 21.63 1.41 7.28
CA PRO A 111 20.68 1.71 8.33
C PRO A 111 21.25 2.72 9.32
N GLY A 112 20.39 3.44 10.01
CA GLY A 112 20.78 4.41 11.03
C GLY A 112 21.32 3.76 12.29
N VAL A 113 22.28 4.42 12.90
CA VAL A 113 22.84 4.07 14.20
C VAL A 113 22.78 5.31 15.10
N VAL A 114 22.34 5.13 16.34
CA VAL A 114 22.36 6.17 17.37
C VAL A 114 23.56 5.95 18.26
N TYR A 115 24.31 7.02 18.50
CA TYR A 115 25.48 7.05 19.36
C TYR A 115 25.23 7.96 20.56
N ASP A 116 25.92 7.70 21.68
CA ASP A 116 25.99 8.61 22.84
C ASP A 116 27.06 9.69 22.66
N GLU A 117 27.26 10.49 23.73
CA GLU A 117 28.22 11.59 23.74
C GLU A 117 29.69 11.10 23.68
N ASP A 118 29.95 9.85 24.11
CA ASP A 118 31.25 9.19 24.06
C ASP A 118 31.52 8.48 22.72
N GLY A 119 30.54 8.46 21.83
CA GLY A 119 30.63 7.81 20.52
C GLY A 119 30.32 6.31 20.53
N GLU A 120 29.81 5.79 21.63
CA GLU A 120 29.41 4.39 21.76
C GLU A 120 28.01 4.17 21.17
N VAL A 121 27.79 2.97 20.61
CA VAL A 121 26.50 2.63 19.98
C VAL A 121 25.44 2.40 21.05
N VAL A 122 24.39 3.22 21.01
CA VAL A 122 23.21 3.10 21.88
C VAL A 122 22.14 2.24 21.22
N ARG A 123 21.93 2.39 19.89
CA ARG A 123 20.86 1.69 19.19
C ARG A 123 21.14 1.52 17.71
N TYR A 124 20.95 0.31 17.22
CA TYR A 124 20.86 0.00 15.79
C TYR A 124 19.42 0.11 15.31
N ASN A 125 19.16 0.94 14.31
CA ASN A 125 17.82 1.17 13.80
C ASN A 125 17.41 0.19 12.67
N ARG A 126 18.29 -0.70 12.22
CA ARG A 126 18.08 -1.54 11.04
C ARG A 126 16.71 -2.22 11.03
N CYS A 127 16.35 -2.94 12.08
CA CYS A 127 15.05 -3.62 12.15
C CYS A 127 13.87 -2.65 12.22
N LYS A 128 14.04 -1.48 12.84
CA LYS A 128 13.01 -0.45 12.90
C LYS A 128 12.76 0.15 11.51
N GLU A 129 13.82 0.41 10.76
CA GLU A 129 13.74 1.07 9.47
C GLU A 129 13.34 0.11 8.35
N PHE A 130 13.89 -1.11 8.35
CA PHE A 130 13.77 -2.03 7.25
C PHE A 130 12.63 -3.05 7.40
N ASP A 131 12.30 -3.48 8.62
CA ASP A 131 11.24 -4.48 8.84
C ASP A 131 9.87 -3.84 9.09
N SER A 132 9.77 -2.50 9.21
CA SER A 132 8.48 -1.81 9.32
C SER A 132 7.75 -1.81 7.98
N MET A 133 6.43 -2.00 8.03
CA MET A 133 5.58 -2.08 6.85
C MET A 133 4.96 -0.73 6.45
N ASP A 134 5.22 0.31 7.24
CA ASP A 134 4.77 1.68 6.99
C ASP A 134 5.57 2.36 5.86
N ASP A 135 5.22 3.59 5.52
CA ASP A 135 5.86 4.38 4.47
C ASP A 135 7.03 5.27 4.95
N ASN A 136 7.39 5.19 6.24
CA ASN A 136 8.44 6.05 6.82
C ASN A 136 9.78 5.87 6.09
N PHE A 137 10.18 4.61 5.81
CA PHE A 137 11.47 4.37 5.17
C PHE A 137 11.52 4.90 3.73
N VAL A 138 10.48 4.71 2.95
CA VAL A 138 10.43 5.24 1.58
C VAL A 138 10.30 6.77 1.58
N SER A 139 9.64 7.35 2.55
CA SER A 139 9.58 8.81 2.76
C SER A 139 10.96 9.37 3.14
N PHE A 140 11.71 8.66 3.98
CA PHE A 140 13.11 8.98 4.27
C PHE A 140 13.98 8.93 3.01
N LEU A 141 13.84 7.87 2.19
CA LEU A 141 14.57 7.79 0.91
C LEU A 141 14.24 8.98 0.01
N ALA A 142 12.95 9.31 -0.15
CA ALA A 142 12.49 10.38 -1.04
C ALA A 142 12.95 11.76 -0.58
N ASN A 143 12.71 12.09 0.68
CA ASN A 143 12.79 13.45 1.18
C ASN A 143 14.18 13.81 1.71
N GLU A 144 14.94 12.83 2.18
CA GLU A 144 16.23 13.09 2.82
C GLU A 144 17.42 12.54 2.03
N VAL A 145 17.36 11.29 1.55
CA VAL A 145 18.48 10.67 0.83
C VAL A 145 18.54 11.14 -0.62
N LEU A 146 17.50 10.86 -1.41
CA LEU A 146 17.49 11.15 -2.84
C LEU A 146 17.43 12.66 -3.11
N ALA A 147 16.75 13.43 -2.26
CA ALA A 147 16.76 14.88 -2.34
C ALA A 147 18.16 15.48 -2.13
N ARG A 148 19.00 14.84 -1.30
CA ARG A 148 20.38 15.27 -1.08
C ARG A 148 21.32 14.84 -2.21
N VAL A 149 21.10 13.66 -2.80
CA VAL A 149 21.89 13.17 -3.95
C VAL A 149 21.62 13.98 -5.22
N GLU A 150 20.36 14.44 -5.40
CA GLU A 150 19.99 15.30 -6.53
C GLU A 150 20.79 16.60 -6.50
N GLY A 151 21.49 16.92 -7.58
CA GLY A 151 22.32 18.11 -7.71
C GLY A 151 23.73 17.98 -7.10
N MET A 152 24.10 16.83 -6.49
CA MET A 152 25.50 16.58 -6.10
C MET A 152 26.39 16.60 -7.32
N GLN A 153 27.67 16.97 -7.11
CA GLN A 153 28.68 16.99 -8.13
C GLN A 153 29.69 15.85 -7.92
N THR A 154 29.97 15.10 -8.98
CA THR A 154 31.04 14.08 -8.97
C THR A 154 32.43 14.73 -8.96
N GLU A 155 33.47 13.94 -8.69
CA GLU A 155 34.84 14.42 -8.76
C GLU A 155 35.21 14.89 -10.18
N SER A 156 34.66 14.24 -11.22
CA SER A 156 34.81 14.64 -12.62
C SER A 156 33.98 15.88 -13.02
N GLY A 157 33.20 16.46 -12.07
CA GLY A 157 32.44 17.70 -12.28
C GLY A 157 31.04 17.51 -12.87
N LYS A 158 30.57 16.28 -13.02
CA LYS A 158 29.19 15.99 -13.50
C LYS A 158 28.16 16.26 -12.40
N ILE A 159 27.09 16.96 -12.74
CA ILE A 159 25.97 17.17 -11.82
C ILE A 159 25.02 15.98 -11.91
N ILE A 160 24.64 15.44 -10.77
CA ILE A 160 23.74 14.29 -10.67
C ILE A 160 22.28 14.74 -10.82
N HIS A 161 21.59 14.14 -11.78
CA HIS A 161 20.15 14.26 -11.97
C HIS A 161 19.54 12.86 -11.99
N LEU A 162 18.62 12.59 -11.04
CA LEU A 162 17.92 11.32 -10.92
C LEU A 162 16.57 11.37 -11.65
N SER A 163 16.22 10.30 -12.36
CA SER A 163 14.89 10.19 -12.93
C SER A 163 13.83 10.13 -11.83
N LYS A 164 12.71 10.80 -12.06
CA LYS A 164 11.51 10.76 -11.22
C LYS A 164 10.42 9.84 -11.78
N ASP A 165 10.69 9.21 -12.93
CA ASP A 165 9.76 8.22 -13.49
C ASP A 165 9.97 6.89 -12.76
N PRO A 166 8.93 6.30 -12.13
CA PRO A 166 9.06 5.01 -11.44
C PRO A 166 9.55 3.90 -12.37
N ASN A 167 9.32 4.01 -13.69
CA ASN A 167 9.81 3.05 -14.67
C ASN A 167 11.33 3.04 -14.80
N ASP A 168 12.00 4.09 -14.34
CA ASP A 168 13.46 4.24 -14.37
C ASP A 168 14.11 3.87 -13.02
N CYS A 169 13.32 3.42 -12.04
CA CYS A 169 13.79 3.25 -10.67
C CYS A 169 13.63 1.80 -10.19
N ALA A 170 14.74 1.25 -9.69
CA ALA A 170 14.83 -0.05 -9.07
C ALA A 170 15.26 0.06 -7.60
N ILE A 171 14.86 -0.91 -6.78
CA ILE A 171 15.21 -0.99 -5.37
C ILE A 171 15.55 -2.43 -4.99
N THR A 172 16.56 -2.62 -4.13
CA THR A 172 17.05 -3.96 -3.76
C THR A 172 17.57 -4.02 -2.34
N GLY A 173 17.61 -5.22 -1.78
CA GLY A 173 18.22 -5.50 -0.49
C GLY A 173 18.13 -6.97 -0.10
N ALA A 174 18.80 -7.31 1.00
CA ALA A 174 18.86 -8.67 1.53
C ALA A 174 18.25 -8.74 2.95
N SER A 175 17.57 -9.83 3.25
CA SER A 175 16.99 -10.08 4.58
C SER A 175 16.00 -8.95 4.96
N SER A 176 16.22 -8.25 6.07
CA SER A 176 15.47 -7.03 6.39
C SER A 176 15.53 -6.00 5.25
N GLY A 177 16.66 -5.86 4.57
CA GLY A 177 16.77 -5.01 3.37
C GLY A 177 15.89 -5.50 2.21
N GLY A 178 15.66 -6.81 2.10
CA GLY A 178 14.81 -7.42 1.07
C GLY A 178 13.33 -7.07 1.26
N ILE A 179 12.81 -7.17 2.48
CA ILE A 179 11.45 -6.73 2.79
C ILE A 179 11.35 -5.20 2.68
N ALA A 180 12.37 -4.43 3.10
CA ALA A 180 12.39 -2.98 2.95
C ALA A 180 12.28 -2.54 1.49
N ALA A 181 13.00 -3.23 0.57
CA ALA A 181 12.91 -2.97 -0.87
C ALA A 181 11.49 -3.17 -1.39
N PHE A 182 10.86 -4.28 -1.02
CA PHE A 182 9.47 -4.55 -1.40
C PHE A 182 8.52 -3.54 -0.77
N THR A 183 8.63 -3.28 0.54
CA THR A 183 7.77 -2.33 1.27
C THR A 183 7.85 -0.91 0.68
N ALA A 184 9.05 -0.44 0.32
CA ALA A 184 9.24 0.86 -0.30
C ALA A 184 8.52 0.96 -1.66
N ALA A 185 8.70 -0.02 -2.54
CA ALA A 185 8.01 -0.06 -3.83
C ALA A 185 6.50 -0.30 -3.69
N TRP A 186 6.08 -1.07 -2.68
CA TRP A 186 4.69 -1.33 -2.37
C TRP A 186 3.95 -0.06 -1.93
N ASN A 187 4.54 0.73 -1.03
CA ASN A 187 3.93 1.96 -0.51
C ASN A 187 4.05 3.11 -1.52
N ARG A 188 5.14 3.16 -2.30
CA ARG A 188 5.39 4.22 -3.29
C ARG A 188 5.66 3.65 -4.69
N PRO A 189 4.64 3.02 -5.34
CA PRO A 189 4.76 2.54 -6.72
C PRO A 189 4.91 3.68 -7.75
N ASP A 190 4.72 4.91 -7.33
CA ASP A 190 5.03 6.13 -8.06
C ASP A 190 6.53 6.50 -8.01
N MET A 191 7.34 5.81 -7.20
CA MET A 191 8.79 5.99 -7.12
C MET A 191 9.58 4.80 -7.67
N PHE A 192 9.12 3.57 -7.43
CA PHE A 192 9.83 2.35 -7.81
C PHE A 192 8.90 1.37 -8.52
N SER A 193 9.33 0.84 -9.65
CA SER A 193 8.61 -0.22 -10.36
C SER A 193 9.35 -1.55 -10.45
N ARG A 194 10.62 -1.60 -10.02
CA ARG A 194 11.47 -2.79 -10.11
C ARG A 194 12.06 -3.14 -8.75
N VAL A 195 11.84 -4.38 -8.32
CA VAL A 195 12.25 -4.87 -7.00
C VAL A 195 13.12 -6.11 -7.15
N TYR A 196 14.30 -6.11 -6.53
CA TYR A 196 15.09 -7.31 -6.30
C TYR A 196 15.16 -7.58 -4.80
N THR A 197 14.56 -8.67 -4.33
CA THR A 197 14.58 -9.08 -2.92
C THR A 197 15.33 -10.41 -2.78
N THR A 198 16.30 -10.47 -1.87
CA THR A 198 17.06 -11.69 -1.60
C THR A 198 16.91 -12.09 -0.13
N VAL A 199 16.70 -13.38 0.12
CA VAL A 199 16.48 -13.95 1.47
C VAL A 199 15.53 -13.06 2.31
N GLY A 200 14.44 -12.59 1.69
CA GLY A 200 13.59 -11.52 2.23
C GLY A 200 12.91 -11.89 3.55
N THR A 201 12.93 -10.97 4.52
CA THR A 201 12.39 -11.18 5.87
C THR A 201 10.86 -11.05 5.90
N PHE A 202 10.15 -11.83 5.10
CA PHE A 202 8.67 -11.86 5.09
C PHE A 202 8.08 -12.70 6.23
N VAL A 203 8.80 -12.84 7.33
CA VAL A 203 8.43 -13.60 8.52
C VAL A 203 7.80 -12.71 9.61
N ALA A 204 7.42 -13.32 10.75
CA ALA A 204 6.70 -12.66 11.84
C ALA A 204 7.59 -11.75 12.72
N MET A 205 8.51 -10.97 12.14
CA MET A 205 9.36 -10.08 12.92
C MET A 205 8.63 -8.78 13.28
N ARG A 206 8.11 -8.05 12.28
CA ARG A 206 7.36 -6.80 12.46
C ARG A 206 6.13 -6.74 11.55
N GLY A 207 5.46 -7.87 11.37
CA GLY A 207 4.25 -7.94 10.54
C GLY A 207 4.48 -8.45 9.11
N GLY A 208 5.73 -8.69 8.68
CA GLY A 208 6.05 -9.13 7.31
C GLY A 208 5.29 -10.38 6.84
N HIS A 209 4.94 -11.27 7.77
CA HIS A 209 4.15 -12.48 7.51
C HIS A 209 2.71 -12.21 7.04
N GLU A 210 2.21 -10.99 7.16
CA GLU A 210 0.88 -10.61 6.66
C GLU A 210 0.87 -10.30 5.17
N TYR A 211 2.02 -9.94 4.58
CA TYR A 211 2.12 -9.58 3.17
C TYR A 211 1.51 -10.58 2.20
N PRO A 212 1.71 -11.92 2.33
CA PRO A 212 1.10 -12.86 1.40
C PRO A 212 -0.43 -12.74 1.34
N ALA A 213 -1.09 -12.48 2.47
CA ALA A 213 -2.53 -12.28 2.53
C ALA A 213 -2.95 -10.91 1.98
N ILE A 214 -2.21 -9.86 2.31
CA ILE A 214 -2.47 -8.49 1.88
C ILE A 214 -2.28 -8.35 0.37
N VAL A 215 -1.19 -8.90 -0.20
CA VAL A 215 -0.92 -8.89 -1.65
C VAL A 215 -2.06 -9.55 -2.43
N ARG A 216 -2.60 -10.68 -1.95
CA ARG A 216 -3.74 -11.37 -2.59
C ARG A 216 -5.02 -10.56 -2.58
N LYS A 217 -5.19 -9.69 -1.60
CA LYS A 217 -6.39 -8.85 -1.44
C LYS A 217 -6.26 -7.51 -2.16
N THR A 218 -5.04 -7.03 -2.34
CA THR A 218 -4.80 -5.70 -2.89
C THR A 218 -4.83 -5.71 -4.42
N GLU A 219 -5.41 -4.67 -4.99
CA GLU A 219 -5.33 -4.37 -6.40
C GLU A 219 -3.85 -4.28 -6.84
N PRO A 220 -3.43 -5.01 -7.89
CA PRO A 220 -2.03 -5.03 -8.31
C PRO A 220 -1.48 -3.64 -8.59
N LYS A 221 -0.22 -3.43 -8.26
CA LYS A 221 0.56 -2.23 -8.55
C LYS A 221 1.50 -2.51 -9.73
N PRO A 222 1.99 -1.51 -10.46
CA PRO A 222 2.88 -1.71 -11.61
C PRO A 222 4.30 -2.05 -11.13
N LEU A 223 4.47 -3.23 -10.57
CA LEU A 223 5.74 -3.73 -10.04
C LEU A 223 6.20 -4.98 -10.78
N ARG A 224 7.50 -5.05 -11.06
CA ARG A 224 8.24 -6.22 -11.54
C ARG A 224 9.16 -6.68 -10.43
N ILE A 225 9.09 -7.95 -10.04
CA ILE A 225 9.71 -8.45 -8.82
C ILE A 225 10.59 -9.66 -9.12
N TYR A 226 11.89 -9.58 -8.82
CA TYR A 226 12.79 -10.70 -8.84
C TYR A 226 13.09 -11.15 -7.42
N MET A 227 12.88 -12.42 -7.12
CA MET A 227 13.10 -13.02 -5.80
C MET A 227 14.25 -14.00 -5.84
N GLN A 228 15.10 -13.99 -4.82
CA GLN A 228 16.11 -15.03 -4.62
C GLN A 228 16.06 -15.50 -3.17
N ASP A 229 16.08 -16.82 -2.97
CA ASP A 229 16.22 -17.45 -1.67
C ASP A 229 16.75 -18.87 -1.81
N GLY A 230 17.07 -19.52 -0.71
CA GLY A 230 17.61 -20.88 -0.67
C GLY A 230 16.87 -21.81 0.29
N TRP A 231 16.80 -23.08 -0.07
CA TRP A 231 16.08 -24.13 0.68
C TRP A 231 16.61 -24.36 2.08
N TYR A 232 17.80 -23.89 2.41
CA TYR A 232 18.43 -24.01 3.73
C TYR A 232 18.50 -22.63 4.42
N ASP A 233 17.58 -21.73 4.10
CA ASP A 233 17.47 -20.46 4.80
C ASP A 233 17.04 -20.66 6.26
N VAL A 234 17.07 -19.60 7.05
CA VAL A 234 16.85 -19.64 8.51
C VAL A 234 15.45 -20.16 8.83
N TRP A 235 15.42 -21.18 9.66
CA TRP A 235 14.25 -21.54 10.43
C TRP A 235 14.38 -20.99 11.84
N ASN A 236 13.37 -20.24 12.28
CA ASN A 236 13.34 -19.66 13.62
C ASN A 236 12.02 -20.00 14.31
N PRO A 237 12.05 -20.65 15.51
CA PRO A 237 10.83 -21.10 16.18
C PRO A 237 9.91 -19.97 16.63
N ILE A 238 10.39 -18.71 16.67
CA ILE A 238 9.63 -17.54 17.09
C ILE A 238 9.06 -16.78 15.88
N PHE A 239 9.89 -16.58 14.83
CA PHE A 239 9.53 -15.73 13.70
C PHE A 239 9.04 -16.51 12.48
N GLY A 240 9.35 -17.82 12.38
CA GLY A 240 8.96 -18.67 11.26
C GLY A 240 10.13 -19.01 10.34
N GLU A 241 9.83 -19.51 9.16
CA GLU A 241 10.78 -20.04 8.19
C GLU A 241 10.88 -19.11 6.97
N TRP A 242 12.08 -18.55 6.73
CA TRP A 242 12.28 -17.54 5.68
C TRP A 242 11.94 -18.05 4.29
N PHE A 243 12.44 -19.23 3.90
CA PHE A 243 12.18 -19.77 2.57
C PHE A 243 10.69 -20.05 2.33
N GLU A 244 9.98 -20.59 3.30
CA GLU A 244 8.54 -20.86 3.19
C GLU A 244 7.74 -19.55 3.01
N TYR A 245 8.08 -18.50 3.75
CA TYR A 245 7.43 -17.21 3.57
C TYR A 245 7.76 -16.55 2.22
N ASN A 246 8.96 -16.73 1.68
CA ASN A 246 9.29 -16.31 0.32
C ASN A 246 8.49 -17.09 -0.74
N LEU A 247 8.25 -18.39 -0.55
CA LEU A 247 7.34 -19.18 -1.40
C LEU A 247 5.89 -18.68 -1.31
N LEU A 248 5.42 -18.34 -0.10
CA LEU A 248 4.08 -17.75 0.08
C LEU A 248 3.96 -16.39 -0.60
N MET A 249 5.00 -15.57 -0.57
CA MET A 249 5.06 -14.30 -1.28
C MET A 249 5.00 -14.49 -2.80
N GLU A 250 5.80 -15.39 -3.36
CA GLU A 250 5.75 -15.73 -4.79
C GLU A 250 4.35 -16.20 -5.20
N SER A 251 3.77 -17.11 -4.41
CA SER A 251 2.41 -17.59 -4.64
C SER A 251 1.37 -16.44 -4.61
N ALA A 252 1.57 -15.46 -3.72
CA ALA A 252 0.71 -14.28 -3.65
C ALA A 252 0.88 -13.36 -4.86
N PHE A 253 2.12 -13.12 -5.31
CA PHE A 253 2.39 -12.32 -6.51
C PHE A 253 1.81 -12.96 -7.76
N ASN A 254 2.00 -14.26 -7.95
CA ASN A 254 1.40 -15.00 -9.07
C ASN A 254 -0.13 -14.92 -9.06
N PHE A 255 -0.77 -15.10 -7.89
CA PHE A 255 -2.21 -14.97 -7.73
C PHE A 255 -2.71 -13.55 -8.05
N ALA A 256 -1.98 -12.53 -7.60
CA ALA A 256 -2.31 -11.15 -7.86
C ALA A 256 -1.93 -10.66 -9.27
N GLY A 257 -1.27 -11.48 -10.09
CA GLY A 257 -0.95 -11.17 -11.47
C GLY A 257 0.26 -10.25 -11.66
N TYR A 258 1.18 -10.23 -10.69
CA TYR A 258 2.45 -9.50 -10.84
C TYR A 258 3.39 -10.19 -11.83
N GLU A 259 4.22 -9.43 -12.52
CA GLU A 259 5.38 -9.97 -13.24
C GLU A 259 6.46 -10.33 -12.22
N VAL A 260 6.53 -11.62 -11.87
CA VAL A 260 7.46 -12.14 -10.87
C VAL A 260 8.37 -13.20 -11.48
N PHE A 261 9.63 -13.20 -11.08
CA PHE A 261 10.59 -14.25 -11.36
C PHE A 261 11.31 -14.64 -10.06
N HIS A 262 11.65 -15.91 -9.95
CA HIS A 262 12.38 -16.40 -8.78
C HIS A 262 13.62 -17.19 -9.18
N LYS A 263 14.62 -17.19 -8.30
CA LYS A 263 15.76 -18.09 -8.34
C LYS A 263 15.90 -18.76 -6.98
N TRP A 264 15.30 -19.96 -6.88
CA TRP A 264 15.42 -20.80 -5.69
C TRP A 264 16.64 -21.71 -5.85
N ASP A 265 17.52 -21.74 -4.85
CA ASP A 265 18.72 -22.55 -4.83
C ASP A 265 18.85 -23.33 -3.52
N ARG A 266 19.99 -23.96 -3.28
CA ARG A 266 20.29 -24.67 -2.04
C ARG A 266 21.11 -23.82 -1.05
N GLY A 267 21.00 -22.51 -1.16
CA GLY A 267 21.64 -21.58 -0.25
C GLY A 267 21.01 -21.57 1.13
N ASN A 268 21.72 -20.97 2.05
CA ASN A 268 21.25 -20.57 3.36
C ASN A 268 21.10 -19.04 3.42
N HIS A 269 20.80 -18.48 4.59
CA HIS A 269 20.66 -17.04 4.81
C HIS A 269 21.99 -16.31 4.59
N ASN A 270 22.40 -16.17 3.34
CA ASN A 270 23.68 -15.60 2.97
C ASN A 270 23.61 -14.79 1.67
N ILE A 271 24.18 -13.59 1.71
CA ILE A 271 24.24 -12.66 0.59
C ILE A 271 24.92 -13.22 -0.67
N LYS A 272 25.79 -14.21 -0.52
CA LYS A 272 26.55 -14.82 -1.63
C LYS A 272 25.66 -15.29 -2.78
N TYR A 273 24.52 -15.91 -2.45
CA TYR A 273 23.59 -16.42 -3.47
C TYR A 273 22.85 -15.27 -4.19
N GLY A 274 22.50 -14.23 -3.44
CA GLY A 274 22.00 -13.00 -4.01
C GLY A 274 23.02 -12.32 -4.93
N THR A 275 24.31 -12.29 -4.53
CA THR A 275 25.40 -11.78 -5.37
C THR A 275 25.53 -12.55 -6.68
N LEU A 276 25.47 -13.89 -6.63
CA LEU A 276 25.54 -14.73 -7.85
C LEU A 276 24.32 -14.54 -8.77
N ALA A 277 23.16 -14.19 -8.22
CA ALA A 277 21.94 -13.97 -8.99
C ALA A 277 21.80 -12.53 -9.51
N PHE A 278 22.56 -11.57 -8.96
CA PHE A 278 22.38 -10.13 -9.22
C PHE A 278 22.52 -9.72 -10.70
N PRO A 279 23.51 -10.21 -11.49
CA PRO A 279 23.57 -9.90 -12.91
C PRO A 279 22.30 -10.32 -13.68
N ASP A 280 21.83 -11.55 -13.43
CA ASP A 280 20.60 -12.08 -14.04
C ASP A 280 19.36 -11.26 -13.59
N ALA A 281 19.31 -10.89 -12.32
CA ALA A 281 18.23 -10.09 -11.76
C ALA A 281 18.18 -8.70 -12.43
N MET A 282 19.32 -8.05 -12.60
CA MET A 282 19.37 -6.76 -13.28
C MET A 282 18.93 -6.86 -14.74
N ARG A 283 19.42 -7.82 -15.51
CA ARG A 283 18.98 -8.06 -16.89
C ARG A 283 17.47 -8.29 -16.98
N TRP A 284 16.94 -9.10 -16.07
CA TRP A 284 15.51 -9.42 -16.07
C TRP A 284 14.65 -8.23 -15.65
N LEU A 285 15.05 -7.47 -14.64
CA LEU A 285 14.34 -6.29 -14.18
C LEU A 285 14.29 -5.20 -15.25
N TRP A 286 15.38 -5.02 -16.02
CA TRP A 286 15.48 -4.03 -17.08
C TRP A 286 15.08 -4.56 -18.46
N LYS A 287 14.66 -5.83 -18.55
CA LYS A 287 14.20 -6.44 -19.80
C LYS A 287 13.10 -5.59 -20.45
N GLY A 288 13.33 -5.24 -21.71
CA GLY A 288 12.37 -4.47 -22.52
C GLY A 288 12.32 -2.98 -22.21
N TYR A 289 13.19 -2.47 -21.32
CA TYR A 289 13.30 -1.04 -21.10
C TYR A 289 13.53 -0.29 -22.43
N PRO A 290 12.89 0.86 -22.71
CA PRO A 290 12.12 1.72 -21.79
C PRO A 290 10.60 1.42 -21.70
N ALA A 291 10.13 0.30 -22.24
CA ALA A 291 8.71 -0.05 -22.08
C ALA A 291 8.32 -0.09 -20.59
N ARG A 292 7.14 0.48 -20.28
CA ARG A 292 6.67 0.57 -18.89
C ARG A 292 6.33 -0.79 -18.31
N VAL A 293 6.67 -0.99 -17.05
CA VAL A 293 6.16 -2.11 -16.26
C VAL A 293 4.64 -1.99 -16.17
N GLN A 294 3.94 -3.04 -16.58
CA GLN A 294 2.50 -3.03 -16.62
C GLN A 294 1.91 -3.50 -15.29
N LYS A 295 0.78 -2.93 -14.95
CA LYS A 295 -0.07 -3.41 -13.86
C LYS A 295 -0.72 -4.72 -14.28
N GLY A 296 -0.61 -5.76 -13.45
CA GLY A 296 -1.28 -7.03 -13.65
C GLY A 296 -2.79 -6.99 -13.35
N TRP A 297 -3.45 -8.12 -13.57
CA TRP A 297 -4.85 -8.32 -13.20
C TRP A 297 -4.97 -9.50 -12.21
N SER A 298 -5.59 -9.22 -11.06
CA SER A 298 -5.67 -10.19 -9.96
C SER A 298 -6.71 -11.27 -10.19
N ASN A 299 -6.40 -12.51 -9.76
CA ASN A 299 -7.35 -13.61 -9.67
C ASN A 299 -8.32 -13.49 -8.47
N ASN A 300 -8.26 -12.41 -7.72
CA ASN A 300 -9.16 -12.15 -6.60
C ASN A 300 -10.59 -11.88 -7.10
N GLY A 301 -11.52 -12.79 -6.82
CA GLY A 301 -12.90 -12.70 -7.28
C GLY A 301 -13.63 -11.44 -6.78
N MET A 302 -13.31 -10.91 -5.59
CA MET A 302 -13.91 -9.65 -5.12
C MET A 302 -13.41 -8.47 -5.97
N LEU A 303 -12.10 -8.37 -6.25
CA LEU A 303 -11.58 -7.33 -7.15
C LEU A 303 -12.21 -7.42 -8.54
N GLN A 304 -12.32 -8.64 -9.10
CA GLN A 304 -12.93 -8.86 -10.41
C GLN A 304 -14.43 -8.50 -10.44
N ASN A 305 -15.12 -8.66 -9.31
CA ASN A 305 -16.55 -8.35 -9.21
C ASN A 305 -16.82 -6.85 -9.05
N VAL A 306 -15.89 -6.08 -8.48
CA VAL A 306 -16.09 -4.65 -8.20
C VAL A 306 -15.36 -3.73 -9.17
N LEU A 307 -14.27 -4.18 -9.82
CA LEU A 307 -13.44 -3.40 -10.73
C LEU A 307 -13.60 -3.81 -12.19
N TRP A 308 -13.47 -2.86 -13.10
CA TRP A 308 -13.24 -3.10 -14.52
C TRP A 308 -11.74 -3.20 -14.78
N GLU A 309 -11.35 -4.19 -15.58
CA GLU A 309 -9.97 -4.32 -16.04
C GLU A 309 -9.56 -3.10 -16.87
N GLY A 310 -8.39 -2.55 -16.62
CA GLY A 310 -7.89 -1.35 -17.30
C GLY A 310 -8.45 -0.02 -16.81
N GLU A 311 -9.53 -0.03 -16.02
CA GLU A 311 -10.07 1.21 -15.44
C GLU A 311 -9.30 1.60 -14.18
N GLY A 312 -8.94 2.89 -14.10
CA GLY A 312 -8.21 3.47 -12.98
C GLY A 312 -8.98 4.61 -12.32
N TRP A 313 -8.29 5.28 -11.41
CA TRP A 313 -8.75 6.53 -10.83
C TRP A 313 -8.53 7.68 -11.81
N GLN A 314 -9.50 8.58 -11.89
CA GLN A 314 -9.42 9.85 -12.60
C GLN A 314 -9.44 10.99 -11.59
N GLU A 315 -8.44 11.88 -11.65
CA GLU A 315 -8.45 13.13 -10.87
C GLU A 315 -9.46 14.09 -11.47
N LEU A 316 -10.34 14.63 -10.63
CA LEU A 316 -11.26 15.70 -11.00
C LEU A 316 -10.62 17.03 -10.61
N VAL A 317 -10.23 17.80 -11.61
CA VAL A 317 -9.66 19.14 -11.40
C VAL A 317 -10.82 20.13 -11.21
N LEU A 318 -10.97 20.59 -9.97
CA LEU A 318 -12.07 21.48 -9.59
C LEU A 318 -11.56 22.91 -9.36
N PRO A 319 -12.36 23.94 -9.68
CA PRO A 319 -12.02 25.33 -9.33
C PRO A 319 -12.03 25.57 -7.82
N VAL A 320 -12.81 24.77 -7.06
CA VAL A 320 -12.89 24.80 -5.60
C VAL A 320 -12.89 23.35 -5.11
N GLY A 321 -11.92 22.98 -4.28
CA GLY A 321 -11.79 21.64 -3.71
C GLY A 321 -12.69 21.40 -2.50
N PRO A 322 -13.03 20.13 -2.17
CA PRO A 322 -13.83 19.81 -1.00
C PRO A 322 -13.05 20.00 0.31
N GLU A 323 -13.68 20.64 1.27
CA GLU A 323 -13.23 20.71 2.66
C GLU A 323 -14.08 19.77 3.52
N GLY A 324 -13.51 18.70 4.08
CA GLY A 324 -14.23 17.75 4.92
C GLY A 324 -14.85 16.58 4.15
N ASP A 325 -16.08 16.19 4.52
CA ASP A 325 -16.74 15.01 3.96
C ASP A 325 -17.33 15.27 2.57
N ILE A 326 -17.42 14.20 1.78
CA ILE A 326 -18.13 14.18 0.50
C ILE A 326 -19.32 13.23 0.60
N PHE A 327 -20.43 13.55 -0.02
CA PHE A 327 -21.68 12.81 0.09
C PHE A 327 -22.21 12.38 -1.28
N ALA A 328 -22.70 11.15 -1.39
CA ALA A 328 -23.35 10.67 -2.59
C ALA A 328 -24.69 11.42 -2.84
N ALA A 329 -24.93 11.81 -4.07
CA ALA A 329 -26.18 12.36 -4.55
C ALA A 329 -26.94 11.36 -5.44
N GLN A 330 -28.18 11.65 -5.82
CA GLN A 330 -29.06 10.68 -6.52
C GLN A 330 -28.66 10.41 -7.97
N ASP A 331 -27.99 11.34 -8.62
CA ASP A 331 -27.70 11.37 -10.06
C ASP A 331 -26.26 10.92 -10.41
N SER A 332 -25.66 10.11 -9.59
CA SER A 332 -24.25 9.69 -9.68
C SER A 332 -23.23 10.81 -9.42
N SER A 333 -23.69 11.99 -9.00
CA SER A 333 -22.83 13.09 -8.56
C SER A 333 -22.53 12.99 -7.05
N ILE A 334 -21.71 13.91 -6.56
CA ILE A 334 -21.46 14.09 -5.13
C ILE A 334 -21.77 15.53 -4.73
N VAL A 335 -21.96 15.72 -3.42
CA VAL A 335 -22.11 17.02 -2.79
C VAL A 335 -21.05 17.18 -1.70
N PHE A 336 -20.47 18.36 -1.60
CA PHE A 336 -19.53 18.72 -0.53
C PHE A 336 -19.68 20.21 -0.16
N SER A 337 -19.09 20.59 0.96
CA SER A 337 -18.92 21.98 1.32
C SER A 337 -17.47 22.43 1.17
N SER A 338 -17.29 23.70 0.73
CA SER A 338 -16.03 24.41 0.79
C SER A 338 -16.30 25.79 1.37
N HIS A 339 -15.59 26.14 2.43
CA HIS A 339 -15.94 27.29 3.29
C HIS A 339 -17.39 27.19 3.78
N ALA A 340 -18.25 28.07 3.33
CA ALA A 340 -19.69 28.01 3.64
C ALA A 340 -20.53 27.56 2.44
N ASP A 341 -19.97 27.48 1.25
CA ASP A 341 -20.71 27.14 0.04
C ASP A 341 -20.84 25.65 -0.17
N ILE A 342 -21.98 25.22 -0.70
CA ILE A 342 -22.27 23.83 -1.02
C ILE A 342 -22.19 23.65 -2.53
N TYR A 343 -21.38 22.69 -2.96
CA TYR A 343 -21.15 22.37 -4.37
C TYR A 343 -21.67 20.97 -4.69
N ARG A 344 -22.24 20.84 -5.89
CA ARG A 344 -22.49 19.53 -6.54
C ARG A 344 -21.46 19.33 -7.62
N VAL A 345 -20.90 18.14 -7.71
CA VAL A 345 -19.89 17.78 -8.73
C VAL A 345 -20.31 16.52 -9.44
N SER A 346 -20.39 16.60 -10.77
CA SER A 346 -20.69 15.47 -11.65
C SER A 346 -19.44 14.61 -11.91
N VAL A 347 -19.64 13.45 -12.52
CA VAL A 347 -18.60 12.46 -12.83
C VAL A 347 -17.52 13.00 -13.77
N ASP A 348 -17.83 13.99 -14.60
CA ASP A 348 -16.92 14.66 -15.53
C ASP A 348 -16.25 15.92 -14.93
N GLY A 349 -16.46 16.17 -13.63
CA GLY A 349 -15.82 17.27 -12.91
C GLY A 349 -16.51 18.62 -13.04
N GLN A 350 -17.71 18.69 -13.65
CA GLN A 350 -18.49 19.93 -13.65
C GLN A 350 -18.99 20.20 -12.24
N SER A 351 -18.73 21.40 -11.74
CA SER A 351 -19.13 21.84 -10.40
C SER A 351 -20.14 22.98 -10.47
N GLU A 352 -21.18 22.90 -9.64
CA GLU A 352 -22.23 23.89 -9.49
C GLU A 352 -22.39 24.23 -8.01
N GLN A 353 -22.43 25.53 -7.68
CA GLN A 353 -22.82 25.96 -6.33
C GLN A 353 -24.34 25.84 -6.17
N ILE A 354 -24.78 24.98 -5.25
CA ILE A 354 -26.20 24.68 -5.05
C ILE A 354 -26.79 25.29 -3.78
N GLY A 355 -25.95 25.89 -2.93
CA GLY A 355 -26.38 26.49 -1.67
C GLY A 355 -25.26 27.06 -0.84
N THR A 356 -25.61 27.57 0.33
CA THR A 356 -24.67 28.12 1.32
C THR A 356 -25.10 27.74 2.72
N LEU A 357 -24.17 27.23 3.54
CA LEU A 357 -24.37 26.91 4.95
C LEU A 357 -24.45 28.22 5.77
N LYS A 358 -25.36 28.28 6.71
CA LYS A 358 -25.43 29.37 7.70
C LYS A 358 -24.35 29.17 8.76
N SER A 359 -24.01 30.23 9.48
CA SER A 359 -23.04 30.19 10.58
C SER A 359 -23.39 29.07 11.59
N GLY A 360 -22.44 28.18 11.88
CA GLY A 360 -22.62 27.04 12.78
C GLY A 360 -23.38 25.84 12.19
N GLU A 361 -23.65 25.83 10.87
CA GLU A 361 -24.16 24.66 10.16
C GLU A 361 -23.02 23.79 9.64
N LYS A 362 -23.26 22.47 9.61
CA LYS A 362 -22.38 21.45 9.04
C LYS A 362 -23.18 20.56 8.10
N LEU A 363 -22.67 20.33 6.88
CA LEU A 363 -23.25 19.39 5.93
C LEU A 363 -23.07 17.94 6.44
N LEU A 364 -24.13 17.13 6.38
CA LEU A 364 -24.14 15.72 6.77
C LEU A 364 -24.67 14.78 5.66
N GLY A 365 -25.04 15.33 4.52
CA GLY A 365 -25.59 14.60 3.38
C GLY A 365 -26.02 15.57 2.28
N GLU A 366 -26.56 15.06 1.17
CA GLU A 366 -27.01 15.87 0.02
C GLU A 366 -27.93 17.04 0.43
N ASP A 367 -28.83 16.81 1.39
CA ASP A 367 -29.82 17.75 1.88
C ASP A 367 -30.02 17.69 3.42
N LEU A 368 -29.02 17.13 4.11
CA LEU A 368 -28.96 17.03 5.57
C LEU A 368 -27.95 18.00 6.14
N VAL A 369 -28.38 18.77 7.13
CA VAL A 369 -27.55 19.78 7.79
C VAL A 369 -27.71 19.65 9.31
N ALA A 370 -26.59 19.67 10.03
CA ALA A 370 -26.56 19.88 11.46
C ALA A 370 -26.42 21.38 11.78
N ARG A 371 -27.16 21.88 12.78
CA ARG A 371 -26.95 23.18 13.41
C ARG A 371 -26.93 23.00 14.92
N GLY A 372 -25.75 23.08 15.52
CA GLY A 372 -25.57 22.69 16.90
C GLY A 372 -26.01 21.24 17.12
N TRP A 373 -26.95 21.04 18.01
CA TRP A 373 -27.50 19.71 18.35
C TRP A 373 -28.78 19.35 17.61
N ASN A 374 -29.08 20.04 16.53
CA ASN A 374 -30.30 19.84 15.76
C ASN A 374 -30.00 19.31 14.37
N LEU A 375 -30.83 18.38 13.89
CA LEU A 375 -30.80 17.87 12.53
C LEU A 375 -31.85 18.57 11.67
N TYR A 376 -31.48 19.00 10.49
CA TYR A 376 -32.36 19.58 9.47
C TYR A 376 -32.28 18.76 8.18
N HIS A 377 -33.42 18.56 7.55
CA HIS A 377 -33.54 17.93 6.24
C HIS A 377 -34.36 18.87 5.33
N GLN A 378 -33.78 19.24 4.18
CA GLN A 378 -34.41 20.19 3.24
C GLN A 378 -34.88 21.48 3.94
N GLY A 379 -34.07 21.99 4.84
CA GLY A 379 -34.34 23.22 5.59
C GLY A 379 -35.37 23.09 6.74
N LYS A 380 -36.02 21.95 6.91
CA LYS A 380 -36.95 21.69 8.00
C LYS A 380 -36.26 20.99 9.15
N LYS A 381 -36.51 21.42 10.39
CA LYS A 381 -35.98 20.77 11.58
C LYS A 381 -36.66 19.39 11.78
N VAL A 382 -35.83 18.35 11.82
CA VAL A 382 -36.24 16.94 12.03
C VAL A 382 -36.15 16.56 13.50
N SER A 383 -35.03 16.90 14.14
CA SER A 383 -34.79 16.52 15.54
C SER A 383 -33.97 17.60 16.25
N ASP A 384 -34.05 17.59 17.58
CA ASP A 384 -33.22 18.38 18.50
C ASP A 384 -32.62 17.47 19.59
N GLY A 385 -31.71 18.04 20.38
CA GLY A 385 -31.07 17.33 21.50
C GLY A 385 -30.17 16.17 21.10
N LEU A 386 -29.58 16.21 19.90
CA LEU A 386 -28.61 15.22 19.40
C LEU A 386 -27.19 15.70 19.75
N TYR A 387 -26.78 15.49 21.00
CA TYR A 387 -25.48 15.97 21.50
C TYR A 387 -24.32 15.23 20.80
N GLY A 388 -23.39 16.00 20.23
CA GLY A 388 -22.26 15.43 19.49
C GLY A 388 -22.68 14.75 18.18
N LEU A 389 -23.69 15.30 17.47
CA LEU A 389 -24.12 14.81 16.15
C LEU A 389 -22.97 14.88 15.14
N GLN A 390 -22.56 13.74 14.59
CA GLN A 390 -21.43 13.60 13.68
C GLN A 390 -21.83 13.13 12.29
N ALA A 391 -22.80 12.23 12.16
CA ALA A 391 -23.27 11.67 10.90
C ALA A 391 -24.78 11.42 10.93
N ALA A 392 -25.40 11.46 9.75
CA ALA A 392 -26.83 11.17 9.59
C ALA A 392 -27.13 10.59 8.21
N HIS A 393 -28.08 9.66 8.15
CA HIS A 393 -28.65 9.11 6.91
C HIS A 393 -30.17 9.20 6.92
N VAL A 394 -30.75 9.53 5.78
CA VAL A 394 -32.20 9.44 5.53
C VAL A 394 -32.50 8.08 4.91
N LEU A 395 -33.43 7.34 5.45
CA LEU A 395 -33.89 6.06 4.90
C LEU A 395 -35.07 6.27 3.94
N ALA A 396 -35.31 5.32 3.04
CA ALA A 396 -36.41 5.39 2.07
C ALA A 396 -37.78 5.42 2.71
N ASN A 397 -37.92 4.95 3.97
CA ASN A 397 -39.17 5.01 4.74
C ASN A 397 -39.39 6.38 5.45
N GLY A 398 -38.51 7.36 5.18
CA GLY A 398 -38.57 8.70 5.78
C GLY A 398 -37.95 8.79 7.18
N LYS A 399 -37.46 7.69 7.74
CA LYS A 399 -36.77 7.70 9.04
C LYS A 399 -35.28 8.08 8.89
N TYR A 400 -34.66 8.39 10.02
CA TYR A 400 -33.25 8.84 10.07
C TYR A 400 -32.41 7.91 10.95
N VAL A 401 -31.20 7.58 10.52
CA VAL A 401 -30.20 6.95 11.38
C VAL A 401 -29.11 7.98 11.63
N VAL A 402 -28.80 8.24 12.89
CA VAL A 402 -27.84 9.26 13.29
C VAL A 402 -26.78 8.70 14.23
N SER A 403 -25.55 9.18 14.10
CA SER A 403 -24.48 8.94 15.06
C SER A 403 -24.28 10.18 15.92
N CYS A 404 -24.48 10.04 17.23
CA CYS A 404 -24.22 11.10 18.21
C CYS A 404 -23.76 10.49 19.54
N GLY A 405 -23.12 11.31 20.40
CA GLY A 405 -22.65 10.85 21.72
C GLY A 405 -23.81 10.57 22.66
N GLU A 406 -24.76 11.50 22.75
CA GLU A 406 -25.94 11.40 23.63
C GLU A 406 -27.18 11.98 22.97
N THR A 407 -28.34 11.61 23.43
CA THR A 407 -29.63 12.20 23.02
C THR A 407 -30.49 12.58 24.24
N ALA A 408 -31.09 13.76 24.20
CA ALA A 408 -31.98 14.22 25.25
C ALA A 408 -33.33 13.46 25.26
N GLN A 409 -33.83 13.08 24.08
CA GLN A 409 -35.08 12.33 23.90
C GLN A 409 -35.01 11.56 22.57
N GLY A 410 -35.35 10.25 22.62
CA GLY A 410 -35.60 9.46 21.41
C GLY A 410 -36.84 9.95 20.68
N LYS A 411 -36.80 10.12 19.36
CA LYS A 411 -37.94 10.40 18.50
C LYS A 411 -38.27 9.16 17.69
N GLU A 412 -39.55 8.90 17.45
CA GLU A 412 -40.01 7.71 16.71
C GLU A 412 -39.38 7.57 15.31
N ASP A 413 -39.07 8.71 14.67
CA ASP A 413 -38.52 8.74 13.34
C ASP A 413 -36.96 8.89 13.30
N VAL A 414 -36.30 9.01 14.45
CA VAL A 414 -34.84 9.19 14.53
C VAL A 414 -34.21 8.08 15.36
N TRP A 415 -33.53 7.19 14.68
CA TRP A 415 -32.82 6.06 15.23
C TRP A 415 -31.39 6.44 15.59
N VAL A 416 -31.03 6.36 16.84
CA VAL A 416 -29.78 6.88 17.37
C VAL A 416 -28.80 5.76 17.65
N VAL A 417 -27.63 5.82 16.98
CA VAL A 417 -26.44 5.04 17.32
C VAL A 417 -25.58 5.87 18.26
N LYS A 418 -25.37 5.41 19.46
CA LYS A 418 -24.54 6.10 20.47
C LYS A 418 -23.06 5.81 20.26
N ALA A 419 -22.50 6.33 19.17
CA ALA A 419 -21.10 6.11 18.83
C ALA A 419 -20.28 7.42 18.76
N GLY A 420 -20.95 8.57 18.52
CA GLY A 420 -20.26 9.87 18.42
C GLY A 420 -19.20 9.94 17.33
N CYS A 421 -19.20 9.02 16.36
CA CYS A 421 -18.20 8.91 15.30
C CYS A 421 -18.70 9.51 13.98
N ARG A 422 -17.77 9.97 13.13
CA ARG A 422 -18.06 10.52 11.80
C ARG A 422 -18.46 9.43 10.81
N ALA A 423 -17.80 8.27 10.89
CA ALA A 423 -18.02 7.18 9.96
C ALA A 423 -19.23 6.35 10.40
N LEU A 424 -20.32 6.46 9.63
CA LEU A 424 -21.55 5.71 9.77
C LEU A 424 -21.99 5.20 8.41
N ALA A 425 -22.29 3.91 8.30
CA ALA A 425 -22.89 3.33 7.10
C ALA A 425 -24.09 2.47 7.49
N VAL A 426 -25.19 2.55 6.71
CA VAL A 426 -26.41 1.77 6.92
C VAL A 426 -26.49 0.68 5.85
N ALA A 427 -26.72 -0.56 6.29
CA ALA A 427 -26.84 -1.70 5.38
C ALA A 427 -28.02 -1.56 4.39
N PRO A 428 -27.92 -2.13 3.17
CA PRO A 428 -28.96 -1.98 2.15
C PRO A 428 -30.34 -2.49 2.53
N ASP A 429 -30.42 -3.43 3.47
CA ASP A 429 -31.67 -4.00 3.99
C ASP A 429 -32.17 -3.30 5.27
N TYR A 430 -31.46 -2.28 5.76
CA TYR A 430 -31.73 -1.51 6.98
C TYR A 430 -31.76 -2.34 8.28
N ARG A 431 -31.15 -3.52 8.28
CA ARG A 431 -31.16 -4.41 9.44
C ARG A 431 -30.01 -4.17 10.41
N PHE A 432 -29.00 -3.45 9.97
CA PHE A 432 -27.88 -3.04 10.82
C PHE A 432 -27.21 -1.78 10.27
N CYS A 433 -26.43 -1.14 11.10
CA CYS A 433 -25.51 -0.09 10.71
C CYS A 433 -24.10 -0.42 11.23
N VAL A 434 -23.12 0.24 10.64
CA VAL A 434 -21.70 0.08 10.98
C VAL A 434 -21.15 1.44 11.39
N THR A 435 -20.40 1.44 12.49
CA THR A 435 -19.70 2.63 13.01
C THR A 435 -18.24 2.30 13.25
N ALA A 436 -17.37 3.32 13.14
CA ALA A 436 -15.97 3.23 13.51
C ALA A 436 -15.76 3.81 14.90
N GLU A 437 -15.03 3.09 15.75
CA GLU A 437 -14.56 3.60 17.02
C GLU A 437 -13.11 4.10 16.89
N GLU A 438 -12.76 5.13 17.64
CA GLU A 438 -11.38 5.59 17.72
C GLU A 438 -10.47 4.51 18.32
N ASN A 439 -9.26 4.39 17.79
CA ASN A 439 -8.19 3.53 18.32
C ASN A 439 -8.45 2.01 18.25
N THR A 440 -9.26 1.53 17.29
CA THR A 440 -9.47 0.10 17.06
C THR A 440 -9.27 -0.28 15.59
N HIS A 441 -8.89 -1.56 15.34
CA HIS A 441 -8.77 -2.13 13.99
C HIS A 441 -10.07 -2.78 13.50
N HIS A 442 -11.16 -2.65 14.25
CA HIS A 442 -12.44 -3.23 13.90
C HIS A 442 -13.53 -2.16 13.89
N LEU A 443 -14.58 -2.47 13.15
CA LEU A 443 -15.77 -1.63 13.10
C LEU A 443 -16.89 -2.34 13.84
N ILE A 444 -17.74 -1.55 14.48
CA ILE A 444 -18.88 -2.03 15.27
C ILE A 444 -20.08 -2.21 14.34
N ASN A 445 -20.64 -3.42 14.34
CA ASN A 445 -21.93 -3.69 13.75
C ASN A 445 -23.00 -3.56 14.83
N THR A 446 -24.04 -2.78 14.58
CA THR A 446 -25.19 -2.63 15.47
C THR A 446 -26.45 -3.05 14.73
N VAL A 447 -27.10 -4.08 15.22
CA VAL A 447 -28.37 -4.60 14.65
C VAL A 447 -29.51 -3.60 14.88
N ILE A 448 -30.34 -3.40 13.86
CA ILE A 448 -31.53 -2.53 13.89
C ILE A 448 -32.75 -3.41 13.76
N ASP A 449 -33.68 -3.36 14.75
CA ASP A 449 -34.95 -4.05 14.67
C ASP A 449 -35.96 -3.30 13.75
N LYS A 450 -37.14 -3.89 13.55
CA LYS A 450 -38.16 -3.31 12.66
C LYS A 450 -38.71 -1.99 13.18
N THR A 451 -38.57 -1.70 14.47
CA THR A 451 -39.04 -0.48 15.12
C THR A 451 -37.95 0.57 15.24
N GLY A 452 -36.68 0.21 14.90
CA GLY A 452 -35.55 1.09 14.92
C GLY A 452 -34.72 1.06 16.20
N ASN A 453 -34.97 0.08 17.07
CA ASN A 453 -34.13 -0.10 18.24
C ASN A 453 -32.77 -0.65 17.83
N MET A 454 -31.72 -0.08 18.42
CA MET A 454 -30.34 -0.54 18.28
C MET A 454 -30.09 -1.68 19.26
N LEU A 455 -29.75 -2.85 18.71
CA LEU A 455 -29.53 -4.09 19.44
C LEU A 455 -28.14 -4.66 19.14
N TYR A 456 -27.59 -5.42 20.08
CA TYR A 456 -26.44 -6.29 19.83
C TYR A 456 -25.30 -5.64 19.09
N SER A 457 -24.73 -4.57 19.64
CA SER A 457 -23.52 -3.93 19.09
C SER A 457 -22.29 -4.76 19.42
N GLU A 458 -21.50 -5.12 18.40
CA GLU A 458 -20.29 -5.91 18.61
C GLU A 458 -19.21 -5.57 17.56
N PRO A 459 -17.90 -5.79 17.87
CA PRO A 459 -16.82 -5.78 16.88
C PRO A 459 -17.05 -6.86 15.83
N PHE A 460 -17.19 -6.46 14.56
CA PHE A 460 -17.59 -7.41 13.51
C PHE A 460 -16.69 -7.36 12.27
N TYR A 461 -16.29 -6.16 11.82
CA TYR A 461 -15.39 -5.99 10.68
C TYR A 461 -13.97 -5.77 11.19
N TYR A 462 -13.03 -6.61 10.75
CA TYR A 462 -11.62 -6.50 11.10
C TYR A 462 -10.84 -5.98 9.91
N LEU A 463 -10.25 -4.79 10.06
CA LEU A 463 -9.48 -4.14 9.02
C LEU A 463 -8.01 -4.57 9.09
N HIS A 464 -7.36 -4.60 7.93
CA HIS A 464 -5.90 -4.67 7.88
C HIS A 464 -5.29 -3.31 8.22
N ASP A 465 -4.17 -3.34 8.93
CA ASP A 465 -3.39 -2.17 9.24
C ASP A 465 -1.90 -2.53 9.14
N LEU A 466 -1.14 -1.76 8.37
CA LEU A 466 0.31 -1.91 8.24
C LEU A 466 1.07 -0.96 9.17
N SER A 467 0.40 0.09 9.64
CA SER A 467 0.97 0.98 10.64
C SER A 467 0.78 0.33 12.01
N ASN A 468 1.82 0.14 12.80
CA ASN A 468 1.70 -0.17 14.21
C ASN A 468 1.13 1.03 15.01
N ALA A 469 0.43 1.95 14.36
CA ALA A 469 -0.18 3.11 14.97
C ALA A 469 -1.46 2.69 15.69
N VAL A 470 -1.60 3.10 16.94
CA VAL A 470 -2.77 2.84 17.79
C VAL A 470 -4.02 3.59 17.30
N LYS A 471 -3.88 4.43 16.27
CA LYS A 471 -4.97 5.25 15.73
C LYS A 471 -5.33 4.78 14.33
N ASN A 472 -6.49 4.15 14.21
CA ASN A 472 -7.11 3.91 12.91
C ASN A 472 -8.30 4.88 12.77
N PRO A 473 -8.10 6.06 12.21
CA PRO A 473 -9.19 6.99 11.98
C PRO A 473 -9.90 6.61 10.67
N VAL A 474 -10.76 5.61 10.70
CA VAL A 474 -11.73 5.41 9.63
C VAL A 474 -12.61 6.65 9.59
N GLN A 475 -12.46 7.43 8.54
CA GLN A 475 -13.17 8.70 8.39
C GLN A 475 -14.48 8.55 7.61
N SER A 476 -14.57 7.54 6.74
CA SER A 476 -15.70 7.41 5.83
C SER A 476 -15.91 5.97 5.38
N MET A 477 -17.18 5.59 5.22
CA MET A 477 -17.62 4.26 4.80
C MET A 477 -18.87 4.36 3.93
N ALA A 478 -19.03 3.41 3.00
CA ALA A 478 -20.26 3.27 2.23
C ALA A 478 -20.51 1.80 1.89
N PHE A 479 -21.77 1.38 1.83
CA PHE A 479 -22.16 0.07 1.27
C PHE A 479 -22.37 0.16 -0.24
N ASP A 480 -22.09 -0.94 -0.94
CA ASP A 480 -22.67 -1.17 -2.26
C ASP A 480 -24.03 -1.89 -2.13
N THR A 481 -24.77 -1.98 -3.24
CA THR A 481 -26.09 -2.63 -3.28
C THR A 481 -26.04 -4.13 -3.03
N ASN A 482 -24.84 -4.74 -3.09
CA ASN A 482 -24.60 -6.16 -2.79
C ASN A 482 -24.30 -6.40 -1.31
N GLY A 483 -24.22 -5.34 -0.49
CA GLY A 483 -23.91 -5.43 0.93
C GLY A 483 -22.41 -5.52 1.24
N ASN A 484 -21.52 -5.21 0.30
CA ASN A 484 -20.11 -5.04 0.59
C ASN A 484 -19.86 -3.66 1.18
N LEU A 485 -19.07 -3.61 2.25
CA LEU A 485 -18.71 -2.37 2.93
C LEU A 485 -17.37 -1.86 2.42
N TYR A 486 -17.35 -0.65 1.90
CA TYR A 486 -16.15 0.08 1.45
C TYR A 486 -15.69 1.00 2.57
N VAL A 487 -14.46 0.86 3.01
CA VAL A 487 -13.90 1.58 4.16
C VAL A 487 -12.64 2.33 3.75
N ALA A 488 -12.63 3.65 3.95
CA ALA A 488 -11.45 4.49 3.72
C ALA A 488 -10.40 4.24 4.81
N THR A 489 -9.23 3.76 4.42
CA THR A 489 -8.09 3.48 5.32
C THR A 489 -6.78 3.99 4.73
N GLU A 490 -5.71 3.99 5.51
CA GLU A 490 -4.37 4.38 5.05
C GLU A 490 -3.81 3.42 3.98
N MET A 491 -4.21 2.14 4.02
CA MET A 491 -3.81 1.15 3.02
C MET A 491 -4.53 1.27 1.68
N GLY A 492 -5.58 2.07 1.61
CA GLY A 492 -6.49 2.13 0.49
C GLY A 492 -7.94 1.95 0.93
N ILE A 493 -8.82 1.61 -0.03
CA ILE A 493 -10.22 1.32 0.30
C ILE A 493 -10.37 -0.17 0.51
N GLN A 494 -10.57 -0.58 1.75
CA GLN A 494 -10.84 -1.96 2.10
C GLN A 494 -12.30 -2.30 1.81
N VAL A 495 -12.53 -3.40 1.10
CA VAL A 495 -13.86 -3.90 0.75
C VAL A 495 -14.12 -5.17 1.55
N ALA A 496 -15.06 -5.08 2.49
CA ALA A 496 -15.45 -6.19 3.36
C ALA A 496 -16.77 -6.81 2.92
N ASP A 497 -16.87 -8.14 3.04
CA ASP A 497 -18.09 -8.90 2.76
C ASP A 497 -19.06 -8.88 3.95
N HIS A 498 -20.25 -9.47 3.77
CA HIS A 498 -21.30 -9.56 4.78
C HIS A 498 -20.92 -10.39 6.02
N ASN A 499 -19.79 -11.10 6.00
CA ASN A 499 -19.24 -11.81 7.16
C ASN A 499 -18.16 -11.00 7.88
N GLY A 500 -18.01 -9.71 7.58
CA GLY A 500 -17.03 -8.83 8.20
C GLY A 500 -15.59 -9.02 7.75
N ARG A 501 -15.35 -9.81 6.67
CA ARG A 501 -14.02 -10.16 6.19
C ARG A 501 -13.58 -9.22 5.08
N VAL A 502 -12.43 -8.57 5.22
CA VAL A 502 -11.80 -7.83 4.12
C VAL A 502 -11.40 -8.80 3.02
N ARG A 503 -12.00 -8.63 1.84
CA ARG A 503 -11.81 -9.47 0.66
C ARG A 503 -11.01 -8.78 -0.45
N ALA A 504 -11.04 -7.44 -0.47
CA ALA A 504 -10.29 -6.65 -1.43
C ALA A 504 -9.80 -5.35 -0.81
N ILE A 505 -8.71 -4.80 -1.38
CA ILE A 505 -8.14 -3.50 -1.03
C ILE A 505 -7.87 -2.77 -2.35
N LEU A 506 -8.59 -1.68 -2.60
CA LEU A 506 -8.40 -0.86 -3.79
C LEU A 506 -7.23 0.09 -3.53
N SER A 507 -6.25 0.06 -4.43
CA SER A 507 -5.11 0.99 -4.37
C SER A 507 -5.56 2.42 -4.64
N LEU A 508 -4.93 3.38 -3.97
CA LEU A 508 -5.23 4.80 -4.13
C LEU A 508 -4.34 5.45 -5.18
N PRO A 509 -4.84 6.51 -5.83
CA PRO A 509 -4.04 7.28 -6.79
C PRO A 509 -3.01 8.18 -6.10
N ALA A 510 -3.26 8.57 -4.86
CA ALA A 510 -2.40 9.45 -4.08
C ALA A 510 -2.72 9.36 -2.59
N GLY A 511 -1.69 9.23 -1.76
CA GLY A 511 -1.71 9.43 -0.32
C GLY A 511 -2.86 8.75 0.44
N LYS A 512 -3.32 9.43 1.49
CA LYS A 512 -4.37 8.97 2.41
C LYS A 512 -5.76 9.35 1.92
N VAL A 513 -6.75 8.47 2.10
CA VAL A 513 -8.16 8.81 1.88
C VAL A 513 -8.74 9.48 3.12
N ASP A 514 -9.23 10.69 2.95
CA ASP A 514 -9.89 11.45 4.02
C ASP A 514 -11.42 11.32 4.00
N ALA A 515 -12.00 11.06 2.83
CA ALA A 515 -13.43 10.82 2.66
C ALA A 515 -13.71 9.97 1.43
N LEU A 516 -14.80 9.20 1.44
CA LEU A 516 -15.32 8.49 0.28
C LEU A 516 -16.83 8.66 0.15
N ALA A 517 -17.32 8.63 -1.08
CA ALA A 517 -18.74 8.55 -1.40
C ALA A 517 -18.94 7.59 -2.57
N PHE A 518 -19.96 6.74 -2.48
CA PHE A 518 -20.29 5.80 -3.56
C PHE A 518 -21.65 6.18 -4.15
N SER A 519 -21.62 6.88 -5.29
CA SER A 519 -22.80 7.41 -5.96
C SER A 519 -23.05 6.72 -7.29
N GLY A 520 -24.16 6.02 -7.42
CA GLY A 520 -24.45 5.18 -8.58
C GLY A 520 -23.32 4.19 -8.82
N LYS A 521 -22.74 4.16 -10.01
CA LYS A 521 -21.60 3.30 -10.38
C LYS A 521 -20.24 3.99 -10.23
N TYR A 522 -20.15 5.04 -9.44
CA TYR A 522 -18.93 5.82 -9.30
C TYR A 522 -18.53 5.96 -7.82
N LEU A 523 -17.32 5.52 -7.55
CA LEU A 523 -16.69 5.67 -6.25
C LEU A 523 -15.80 6.92 -6.28
N TYR A 524 -16.10 7.87 -5.42
CA TYR A 524 -15.36 9.11 -5.25
C TYR A 524 -14.52 9.04 -3.97
N VAL A 525 -13.31 9.58 -4.03
CA VAL A 525 -12.43 9.68 -2.88
C VAL A 525 -11.76 11.05 -2.83
N ARG A 526 -11.68 11.60 -1.63
CA ARG A 526 -10.90 12.79 -1.35
C ARG A 526 -9.57 12.39 -0.70
N CYS A 527 -8.47 12.88 -1.25
CA CYS A 527 -7.11 12.72 -0.75
C CYS A 527 -6.50 14.13 -0.59
N GLY A 528 -6.48 14.65 0.63
CA GLY A 528 -6.15 16.08 0.87
C GLY A 528 -7.12 17.01 0.16
N GLU A 529 -6.61 17.89 -0.69
CA GLU A 529 -7.40 18.81 -1.50
C GLU A 529 -7.87 18.21 -2.84
N LYS A 530 -7.38 17.03 -3.20
CA LYS A 530 -7.67 16.37 -4.47
C LYS A 530 -8.89 15.46 -4.38
N LEU A 531 -9.69 15.48 -5.43
CA LEU A 531 -10.83 14.60 -5.62
C LEU A 531 -10.57 13.64 -6.78
N PHE A 532 -10.82 12.36 -6.55
CA PHE A 532 -10.71 11.33 -7.57
C PHE A 532 -12.03 10.59 -7.73
N VAL A 533 -12.29 10.14 -8.93
CA VAL A 533 -13.45 9.29 -9.26
C VAL A 533 -13.01 8.02 -9.96
N ARG A 534 -13.73 6.94 -9.72
CA ARG A 534 -13.52 5.66 -10.40
C ARG A 534 -14.85 5.01 -10.74
N LYS A 535 -14.96 4.52 -11.98
CA LYS A 535 -16.11 3.72 -12.42
C LYS A 535 -16.00 2.30 -11.86
N MET A 536 -17.08 1.82 -11.24
CA MET A 536 -17.16 0.51 -10.60
C MET A 536 -18.12 -0.42 -11.34
N LYS A 537 -17.96 -1.74 -11.18
CA LYS A 537 -18.97 -2.74 -11.60
C LYS A 537 -20.14 -2.79 -10.64
N SER A 538 -19.86 -2.66 -9.33
CA SER A 538 -20.87 -2.55 -8.30
C SER A 538 -21.51 -1.16 -8.31
N GLU A 539 -22.62 -1.02 -7.60
CA GLU A 539 -23.37 0.23 -7.47
C GLU A 539 -23.47 0.61 -6.00
N GLY A 540 -23.19 1.87 -5.68
CA GLY A 540 -23.28 2.39 -4.33
C GLY A 540 -24.73 2.33 -3.80
N HIS A 541 -24.87 1.90 -2.55
CA HIS A 541 -26.17 1.92 -1.88
C HIS A 541 -26.50 3.36 -1.45
N ASN A 542 -27.64 3.85 -1.93
CA ASN A 542 -28.23 5.10 -1.43
C ASN A 542 -29.38 4.76 -0.46
N PRO A 543 -29.26 5.06 0.84
CA PRO A 543 -30.30 4.75 1.81
C PRO A 543 -31.67 5.36 1.51
N LYS A 544 -31.75 6.43 0.71
CA LYS A 544 -33.01 7.05 0.28
C LYS A 544 -33.73 6.28 -0.83
N SER A 545 -33.04 5.43 -1.60
CA SER A 545 -33.60 4.80 -2.81
C SER A 545 -34.48 3.57 -2.56
N GLY A 546 -34.66 3.16 -1.30
CA GLY A 546 -35.49 2.02 -0.92
C GLY A 546 -34.75 0.71 -0.74
N LYS A 547 -35.47 -0.30 -0.19
CA LYS A 547 -34.93 -1.63 0.06
C LYS A 547 -34.54 -2.30 -1.25
N GLN A 548 -33.28 -2.45 -1.51
CA GLN A 548 -32.82 -3.43 -2.48
C GLN A 548 -32.78 -4.80 -1.78
N SER A 549 -33.38 -5.81 -2.42
CA SER A 549 -33.43 -7.17 -1.87
C SER A 549 -32.03 -7.77 -1.90
N TYR A 550 -31.29 -7.57 -0.81
CA TYR A 550 -30.08 -8.33 -0.55
C TYR A 550 -30.48 -9.77 -0.27
N LYS A 551 -30.26 -10.65 -1.23
CA LYS A 551 -30.27 -12.09 -0.96
C LYS A 551 -28.92 -12.39 -0.33
N SER A 552 -28.92 -12.66 0.98
CA SER A 552 -27.76 -13.28 1.63
C SER A 552 -27.42 -14.54 0.83
N GLN A 553 -26.35 -14.50 0.05
CA GLN A 553 -25.83 -15.71 -0.55
C GLN A 553 -25.30 -16.55 0.60
N GLY A 554 -26.05 -17.61 0.90
CA GLY A 554 -25.67 -18.58 1.90
C GLY A 554 -24.29 -19.14 1.54
N GLN A 555 -23.50 -19.25 2.58
CA GLN A 555 -22.30 -20.04 2.76
C GLN A 555 -21.59 -20.53 1.48
N GLY A 556 -20.44 -19.95 1.18
CA GLY A 556 -19.40 -20.44 0.30
C GLY A 556 -18.06 -20.13 0.94
#